data_9d1339e00db5eb12d0ff66b413dd082a
#
_entry.id   9d1339e00db5eb12d0ff66b413dd082a
#
_cell.length_a   1.000
_cell.length_b   1.000
_cell.length_c   1.000
_cell.angle_alpha   90.00
_cell.angle_beta   90.00
_cell.angle_gamma   90.00
#
_symmetry.space_group_name_H-M   'P 1'
#
loop_
_entity.id
_entity.type
_entity.pdbx_description
1 polymer ?
#
loop_
_entity_poly.entity_id
_entity_poly.type
_entity_poly.pdbx_seq_one_letter_code
_entity_poly.pdbx_strand_id
1 'polypeptide(L)' 'MKMKNNVSGKTYTITQIFRDDSGYFRVLYFDPEANRWLTESLNFFTPVEN' A
#
# COMPACT_ATOMS: atom_id res chain seq x y z
N MET A 1 -4.37 9.16 -1.98
CA MET A 1 -4.31 8.80 -0.54
C MET A 1 -2.91 8.33 -0.19
N LYS A 2 -2.40 8.80 0.92
CA LYS A 2 -1.10 8.35 1.41
C LYS A 2 -1.28 7.41 2.59
N MET A 3 -0.49 6.35 2.61
CA MET A 3 -0.49 5.41 3.71
C MET A 3 0.94 5.03 4.09
N LYS A 4 1.13 4.77 5.38
CA LYS A 4 2.42 4.31 5.89
C LYS A 4 2.43 2.79 5.95
N ASN A 5 3.49 2.19 5.43
CA ASN A 5 3.74 0.76 5.61
C ASN A 5 4.27 0.56 7.03
N ASN A 6 3.55 -0.21 7.84
CA ASN A 6 3.86 -0.38 9.26
C ASN A 6 5.11 -1.22 9.50
N VAL A 7 5.57 -1.97 8.50
CA VAL A 7 6.78 -2.80 8.60
C VAL A 7 8.02 -1.95 8.31
N SER A 8 8.00 -1.20 7.22
CA SER A 8 9.15 -0.39 6.81
C SER A 8 9.16 1.02 7.40
N GLY A 9 7.99 1.53 7.81
CA GLY A 9 7.83 2.91 8.25
C GLY A 9 7.78 3.92 7.12
N LYS A 10 7.85 3.47 5.87
CA LYS A 10 7.83 4.36 4.71
C LYS A 10 6.40 4.69 4.29
N THR A 11 6.22 5.88 3.73
CA THR A 11 4.93 6.38 3.26
C THR A 11 4.89 6.30 1.74
N TYR A 12 3.76 5.81 1.22
CA TYR A 12 3.54 5.67 -0.21
C TYR A 12 2.21 6.29 -0.61
N THR A 13 2.13 6.74 -1.86
CA THR A 13 0.86 7.14 -2.45
C THR A 13 0.13 5.88 -2.92
N ILE A 14 -1.05 5.65 -2.36
CA ILE A 14 -1.85 4.48 -2.71
C ILE A 14 -2.71 4.82 -3.91
N THR A 15 -2.54 4.07 -4.98
CA THR A 15 -3.27 4.28 -6.22
C THR A 15 -4.64 3.60 -6.19
N GLN A 16 -4.71 2.42 -5.60
CA GLN A 16 -5.95 1.64 -5.57
C GLN A 16 -5.97 0.73 -4.34
N ILE A 17 -7.14 0.58 -3.76
CA ILE A 17 -7.43 -0.46 -2.77
C ILE A 17 -8.42 -1.41 -3.43
N PHE A 18 -8.11 -2.69 -3.43
CA PHE A 18 -8.96 -3.68 -4.09
C PHE A 18 -9.00 -4.97 -3.28
N ARG A 19 -9.97 -5.82 -3.61
CA ARG A 19 -10.13 -7.13 -2.98
C ARG A 19 -9.59 -8.19 -3.94
N ASP A 20 -8.71 -9.06 -3.44
CA ASP A 20 -8.13 -10.11 -4.26
C ASP A 20 -9.06 -11.34 -4.34
N ASP A 21 -8.64 -12.34 -5.12
CA ASP A 21 -9.44 -13.55 -5.33
C ASP A 21 -9.63 -14.38 -4.06
N SER A 22 -8.76 -14.19 -3.08
CA SER A 22 -8.86 -14.86 -1.77
C SER A 22 -9.76 -14.11 -0.80
N GLY A 23 -10.27 -12.94 -1.19
CA GLY A 23 -11.14 -12.12 -0.36
C GLY A 23 -10.43 -11.14 0.55
N TYR A 24 -9.12 -11.00 0.44
CA TYR A 24 -8.34 -10.05 1.24
C TYR A 24 -8.23 -8.72 0.53
N PHE A 25 -8.23 -7.63 1.31
CA PHE A 25 -7.99 -6.30 0.76
C PHE A 25 -6.51 -6.06 0.56
N ARG A 26 -6.18 -5.48 -0.60
CA ARG A 26 -4.83 -5.19 -1.02
C ARG A 26 -4.72 -3.74 -1.43
N VAL A 27 -3.50 -3.19 -1.35
CA VAL A 27 -3.19 -1.85 -1.85
C VAL A 27 -2.23 -1.97 -3.03
N LEU A 28 -2.42 -1.08 -4.01
CA LEU A 28 -1.53 -0.96 -5.17
C LEU A 28 -0.78 0.37 -5.05
N TYR A 29 0.53 0.30 -5.15
CA TYR A 29 1.37 1.50 -5.10
C TYR A 29 2.65 1.33 -5.90
N PHE A 30 3.23 2.44 -6.32
CA PHE A 30 4.52 2.45 -6.98
C PHE A 30 5.61 2.67 -5.94
N ASP A 31 6.63 1.78 -5.92
CA ASP A 31 7.78 1.91 -5.05
C ASP A 31 8.93 2.55 -5.84
N PRO A 32 9.27 3.82 -5.58
CA PRO A 32 10.31 4.51 -6.34
C PRO A 32 11.71 3.95 -6.10
N GLU A 33 11.96 3.36 -4.93
CA GLU A 33 13.25 2.74 -4.65
C GLU A 33 13.45 1.47 -5.46
N ALA A 34 12.41 0.64 -5.55
CA ALA A 34 12.44 -0.57 -6.35
C ALA A 34 12.13 -0.29 -7.83
N ASN A 35 11.63 0.90 -8.13
CA ASN A 35 11.22 1.32 -9.47
C ASN A 35 10.20 0.36 -10.09
N ARG A 36 9.18 -0.02 -9.32
CA ARG A 36 8.15 -0.93 -9.78
C ARG A 36 6.85 -0.78 -8.98
N TRP A 37 5.78 -1.31 -9.57
CA TRP A 37 4.49 -1.39 -8.91
C TRP A 37 4.45 -2.61 -7.99
N LEU A 38 3.87 -2.42 -6.81
CA LEU A 38 3.73 -3.47 -5.81
C LEU A 38 2.29 -3.53 -5.33
N THR A 39 1.89 -4.73 -4.90
CA THR A 39 0.65 -4.91 -4.14
C THR A 39 0.97 -5.60 -2.83
N GLU A 40 0.32 -5.16 -1.77
CA GLU A 40 0.48 -5.75 -0.45
C GLU A 40 -0.83 -5.71 0.31
N SER A 41 -0.92 -6.50 1.38
CA SER A 41 -2.11 -6.52 2.22
C SER A 41 -2.36 -5.15 2.85
N LEU A 42 -3.62 -4.72 2.81
CA LEU A 42 -4.04 -3.49 3.49
C LEU A 42 -3.72 -3.50 4.99
N ASN A 43 -3.63 -4.69 5.58
CA ASN A 43 -3.36 -4.83 7.01
C ASN A 43 -1.99 -4.28 7.44
N PHE A 44 -1.07 -4.13 6.50
CA PHE A 44 0.27 -3.59 6.79
C PHE A 44 0.33 -2.07 6.67
N PHE A 45 -0.78 -1.41 6.40
CA PHE A 45 -0.78 0.02 6.11
C PHE A 45 -1.69 0.78 7.06
N THR A 46 -1.29 2.01 7.36
CA THR A 46 -2.07 2.95 8.17
C THR A 46 -2.21 4.25 7.39
N PRO A 47 -3.42 4.81 7.27
CA PRO A 47 -3.61 6.11 6.62
C PRO A 47 -2.77 7.19 7.30
N VAL A 48 -2.24 8.09 6.47
CA VAL A 48 -1.46 9.23 6.94
C VAL A 48 -2.30 10.48 6.75
N GLU A 49 -2.45 11.24 7.82
CA GLU A 49 -3.14 12.51 7.76
C GLU A 49 -2.22 13.58 7.16
N ASN A 50 -2.80 14.41 6.32
CA ASN A 50 -2.09 15.55 5.72
C ASN A 50 -2.32 16.82 6.53
#